data_7653910019710f71bf86c0e2a9c94ebe
#
_entry.id   7653910019710f71bf86c0e2a9c94ebe
#
_cell.length_a   1.000
_cell.length_b   1.000
_cell.length_c   1.000
_cell.angle_alpha   90.00
_cell.angle_beta   90.00
_cell.angle_gamma   90.00
#
_symmetry.space_group_name_H-M   'P 1'
#
loop_
_entity.id
_entity.type
_entity.pdbx_description
1 polymer ?
#
loop_
_entity_poly.entity_id
_entity_poly.type
_entity_poly.pdbx_seq_one_letter_code
_entity_poly.pdbx_strand_id
1 'polypeptide(L)'
;MRVFYHDKCFDGASSAALFSRFYRERISGDVDFVYSGLLHRAGALFDEKQFDGDENAIVDFKYSSSSKITWWFDHHESAFLSPADAAHFEHDQSNRKFYDPDFKSCTSFIAMIAKERFGFDPRPVAELVRWTDIVDGAMYEDAKSAVEMQAPAMKLTMAIEASSDRNFVKNVIPLLAYNPLAGILEQPFVAAVLPPLLERHQLSIEILRQRTEEKDGTIFFDITDLDQEGYNKFIPYYLHPDSVYSIGLSKSSFRVKVSVGSNPWSKREPTVNLARVCERYGGGGHARVGAISFEVNQSEAARKAAQEIVEELRASVRQQS
;
A
#
# COMPACT_ATOMS: atom_id res chain seq x y z
N MET A 1 -12.86 -20.61 10.76
CA MET A 1 -12.82 -19.57 9.74
C MET A 1 -11.40 -19.32 9.29
N ARG A 2 -11.11 -19.36 7.99
CA ARG A 2 -9.83 -18.93 7.44
C ARG A 2 -9.98 -17.58 6.75
N VAL A 3 -9.10 -16.62 7.10
CA VAL A 3 -9.10 -15.27 6.54
C VAL A 3 -7.84 -15.06 5.73
N PHE A 4 -8.01 -14.87 4.43
CA PHE A 4 -6.97 -14.49 3.50
C PHE A 4 -6.94 -12.97 3.38
N TYR A 5 -5.76 -12.37 3.41
CA TYR A 5 -5.58 -10.93 3.40
C TYR A 5 -4.37 -10.53 2.52
N HIS A 6 -4.37 -9.32 2.02
CA HIS A 6 -3.20 -8.75 1.34
C HIS A 6 -2.03 -8.66 2.32
N ASP A 7 -1.01 -9.49 2.11
CA ASP A 7 0.14 -9.57 3.01
C ASP A 7 1.08 -8.38 2.82
N LYS A 8 1.80 -8.03 3.89
CA LYS A 8 2.71 -6.88 3.92
C LYS A 8 2.04 -5.55 3.54
N CYS A 9 0.75 -5.44 3.79
CA CYS A 9 -0.05 -4.25 3.62
C CYS A 9 -0.75 -3.90 4.93
N PHE A 10 -0.72 -2.63 5.32
CA PHE A 10 -1.40 -2.17 6.54
C PHE A 10 -2.92 -2.30 6.39
N ASP A 11 -3.48 -1.97 5.19
CA ASP A 11 -4.90 -2.16 4.93
C ASP A 11 -5.30 -3.63 4.95
N GLY A 12 -4.53 -4.51 4.31
CA GLY A 12 -4.80 -5.95 4.37
C GLY A 12 -4.84 -6.51 5.79
N ALA A 13 -3.87 -6.14 6.64
CA ALA A 13 -3.85 -6.55 8.05
C ALA A 13 -5.03 -5.97 8.84
N SER A 14 -5.35 -4.70 8.64
CA SER A 14 -6.44 -3.98 9.30
C SER A 14 -7.81 -4.51 8.85
N SER A 15 -7.96 -4.80 7.58
CA SER A 15 -9.15 -5.43 6.98
C SER A 15 -9.42 -6.80 7.58
N ALA A 16 -8.38 -7.63 7.72
CA ALA A 16 -8.51 -8.94 8.39
C ALA A 16 -8.88 -8.80 9.87
N ALA A 17 -8.32 -7.82 10.56
CA ALA A 17 -8.61 -7.54 11.97
C ALA A 17 -10.08 -7.09 12.16
N LEU A 18 -10.52 -6.11 11.38
CA LEU A 18 -11.88 -5.59 11.46
C LEU A 18 -12.91 -6.64 11.04
N PHE A 19 -12.66 -7.37 9.94
CA PHE A 19 -13.52 -8.48 9.51
C PHE A 19 -13.67 -9.52 10.61
N SER A 20 -12.58 -9.95 11.24
CA SER A 20 -12.60 -10.96 12.30
C SER A 20 -13.39 -10.51 13.53
N ARG A 21 -13.23 -9.24 13.94
CA ARG A 21 -13.99 -8.64 15.02
C ARG A 21 -15.46 -8.53 14.68
N PHE A 22 -15.80 -7.98 13.51
CA PHE A 22 -17.16 -7.90 13.00
C PHE A 22 -17.82 -9.28 12.96
N TYR A 23 -17.16 -10.26 12.38
CA TYR A 23 -17.67 -11.63 12.27
C TYR A 23 -17.98 -12.22 13.65
N ARG A 24 -17.04 -12.09 14.61
CA ARG A 24 -17.23 -12.59 15.98
C ARG A 24 -18.37 -11.90 16.71
N GLU A 25 -18.53 -10.60 16.54
CA GLU A 25 -19.57 -9.83 17.27
C GLU A 25 -20.97 -9.98 16.65
N ARG A 26 -21.08 -10.26 15.34
CA ARG A 26 -22.36 -10.16 14.62
C ARG A 26 -22.81 -11.41 13.89
N ILE A 27 -21.90 -12.34 13.62
CA ILE A 27 -22.18 -13.56 12.85
C ILE A 27 -22.08 -14.80 13.74
N SER A 28 -20.91 -15.05 14.35
CA SER A 28 -20.68 -16.21 15.21
C SER A 28 -19.62 -15.90 16.27
N GLY A 29 -20.04 -15.94 17.54
CA GLY A 29 -19.16 -15.66 18.69
C GLY A 29 -18.12 -16.75 18.97
N ASP A 30 -18.45 -17.99 18.63
CA ASP A 30 -17.57 -19.16 18.83
C ASP A 30 -16.88 -19.52 17.52
N VAL A 31 -15.81 -18.78 17.22
CA VAL A 31 -15.02 -18.97 16.00
C VAL A 31 -13.54 -18.76 16.23
N ASP A 32 -12.73 -19.71 15.76
CA ASP A 32 -11.29 -19.59 15.66
C ASP A 32 -10.89 -19.08 14.28
N PHE A 33 -10.02 -18.07 14.27
CA PHE A 33 -9.49 -17.48 13.02
C PHE A 33 -8.09 -17.98 12.71
N VAL A 34 -7.89 -18.40 11.47
CA VAL A 34 -6.58 -18.71 10.90
C VAL A 34 -6.30 -17.70 9.77
N TYR A 35 -5.21 -16.94 9.90
CA TYR A 35 -4.84 -15.91 8.94
C TYR A 35 -3.84 -16.43 7.91
N SER A 36 -4.03 -16.09 6.65
CA SER A 36 -3.17 -16.50 5.52
C SER A 36 -2.91 -15.31 4.60
N GLY A 37 -1.66 -14.84 4.56
CA GLY A 37 -1.26 -13.73 3.69
C GLY A 37 -1.21 -14.13 2.21
N LEU A 38 -1.73 -13.27 1.35
CA LEU A 38 -1.68 -13.36 -0.10
C LEU A 38 -0.76 -12.26 -0.65
N LEU A 39 0.06 -12.60 -1.64
CA LEU A 39 0.95 -11.68 -2.33
C LEU A 39 0.65 -11.68 -3.82
N HIS A 40 0.76 -10.51 -4.44
CA HIS A 40 0.73 -10.41 -5.90
C HIS A 40 1.94 -11.10 -6.50
N ARG A 41 1.70 -12.09 -7.34
CA ARG A 41 2.73 -12.88 -8.03
C ARG A 41 2.29 -13.23 -9.44
N ALA A 42 3.24 -13.50 -10.30
CA ALA A 42 2.94 -14.05 -11.62
C ALA A 42 2.35 -15.46 -11.51
N GLY A 43 1.41 -15.82 -12.39
CA GLY A 43 0.74 -17.12 -12.41
C GLY A 43 -0.49 -17.17 -11.50
N ALA A 44 -0.82 -18.38 -11.02
CA ALA A 44 -1.99 -18.58 -10.18
C ALA A 44 -1.85 -17.88 -8.82
N LEU A 45 -2.76 -16.95 -8.53
CA LEU A 45 -2.78 -16.23 -7.26
C LEU A 45 -3.33 -17.10 -6.13
N PHE A 46 -4.24 -18.01 -6.42
CA PHE A 46 -4.93 -18.84 -5.46
C PHE A 46 -4.56 -20.32 -5.63
N ASP A 47 -4.45 -21.02 -4.52
CA ASP A 47 -4.42 -22.47 -4.47
C ASP A 47 -5.67 -22.94 -3.73
N GLU A 48 -6.56 -23.63 -4.44
CA GLU A 48 -7.83 -24.18 -3.93
C GLU A 48 -7.66 -25.06 -2.69
N LYS A 49 -6.49 -25.65 -2.51
CA LYS A 49 -6.18 -26.49 -1.35
C LYS A 49 -6.01 -25.68 -0.06
N GLN A 50 -5.71 -24.37 -0.19
CA GLN A 50 -5.57 -23.47 0.95
C GLN A 50 -6.93 -23.03 1.51
N PHE A 51 -8.00 -23.13 0.71
CA PHE A 51 -9.36 -22.85 1.13
C PHE A 51 -9.94 -24.05 1.92
N ASP A 52 -9.42 -24.26 3.12
CA ASP A 52 -9.66 -25.43 3.96
C ASP A 52 -10.35 -25.10 5.30
N GLY A 53 -10.80 -23.85 5.50
CA GLY A 53 -11.66 -23.49 6.62
C GLY A 53 -13.10 -23.94 6.41
N ASP A 54 -13.88 -24.09 7.48
CA ASP A 54 -15.33 -24.30 7.40
C ASP A 54 -16.02 -23.16 6.63
N GLU A 55 -15.52 -21.93 6.83
CA GLU A 55 -15.74 -20.80 5.94
C GLU A 55 -14.40 -20.15 5.60
N ASN A 56 -14.30 -19.54 4.41
CA ASN A 56 -13.13 -18.83 3.95
C ASN A 56 -13.51 -17.42 3.52
N ALA A 57 -12.74 -16.44 3.99
CA ALA A 57 -12.86 -15.04 3.62
C ALA A 57 -11.62 -14.56 2.88
N ILE A 58 -11.79 -13.69 1.88
CA ILE A 58 -10.69 -12.91 1.29
C ILE A 58 -11.01 -11.44 1.53
N VAL A 59 -10.07 -10.68 2.06
CA VAL A 59 -10.18 -9.25 2.30
C VAL A 59 -9.00 -8.50 1.70
N ASP A 60 -9.26 -7.34 1.11
CA ASP A 60 -8.25 -6.46 0.50
C ASP A 60 -7.40 -7.17 -0.57
N PHE A 61 -8.02 -8.07 -1.32
CA PHE A 61 -7.33 -8.81 -2.36
C PHE A 61 -8.28 -9.27 -3.46
N LYS A 62 -7.69 -9.62 -4.62
CA LYS A 62 -8.39 -10.07 -5.83
C LYS A 62 -9.53 -11.03 -5.56
N TYR A 63 -10.57 -10.94 -6.39
CA TYR A 63 -11.70 -11.85 -6.40
C TYR A 63 -11.29 -13.28 -6.75
N SER A 64 -11.95 -14.23 -6.11
CA SER A 64 -11.89 -15.65 -6.50
C SER A 64 -13.30 -16.20 -6.70
N SER A 65 -13.53 -16.81 -7.85
CA SER A 65 -14.80 -17.49 -8.19
C SER A 65 -14.95 -18.86 -7.54
N SER A 66 -14.00 -19.27 -6.69
CA SER A 66 -14.09 -20.54 -5.95
C SER A 66 -15.34 -20.59 -5.08
N SER A 67 -16.09 -21.69 -5.16
CA SER A 67 -17.26 -21.95 -4.32
C SER A 67 -16.93 -22.10 -2.83
N LYS A 68 -15.66 -22.28 -2.49
CA LYS A 68 -15.18 -22.34 -1.10
C LYS A 68 -15.05 -20.97 -0.44
N ILE A 69 -15.03 -19.87 -1.23
CA ILE A 69 -14.98 -18.51 -0.70
C ILE A 69 -16.37 -18.04 -0.35
N THR A 70 -16.61 -17.88 0.95
CA THR A 70 -17.91 -17.49 1.52
C THR A 70 -18.02 -15.99 1.74
N TRP A 71 -16.90 -15.31 2.03
CA TRP A 71 -16.84 -13.85 2.22
C TRP A 71 -15.77 -13.23 1.34
N TRP A 72 -16.06 -12.04 0.79
CA TRP A 72 -15.09 -11.28 0.02
C TRP A 72 -15.36 -9.79 0.13
N PHE A 73 -14.26 -9.04 0.34
CA PHE A 73 -14.26 -7.57 0.37
C PHE A 73 -13.04 -7.05 -0.38
N ASP A 74 -13.25 -6.12 -1.30
CA ASP A 74 -12.16 -5.45 -2.01
C ASP A 74 -12.59 -4.07 -2.49
N HIS A 75 -11.61 -3.16 -2.66
CA HIS A 75 -11.79 -1.80 -3.15
C HIS A 75 -10.87 -1.46 -4.34
N HIS A 76 -10.05 -2.39 -4.80
CA HIS A 76 -9.12 -2.12 -5.88
C HIS A 76 -9.83 -2.10 -7.26
N GLU A 77 -9.55 -1.08 -8.12
CA GLU A 77 -10.05 -1.06 -9.51
C GLU A 77 -9.72 -2.34 -10.27
N SER A 78 -8.59 -2.97 -9.93
CA SER A 78 -8.12 -4.21 -10.53
C SER A 78 -8.57 -5.47 -9.79
N ALA A 79 -9.67 -5.44 -9.06
CA ALA A 79 -10.17 -6.55 -8.22
C ALA A 79 -10.40 -7.86 -8.97
N PHE A 80 -10.83 -7.79 -10.21
CA PHE A 80 -11.16 -8.97 -11.04
C PHE A 80 -10.00 -9.34 -11.97
N LEU A 81 -9.67 -10.62 -12.02
CA LEU A 81 -8.61 -11.15 -12.89
C LEU A 81 -9.08 -11.33 -14.33
N SER A 82 -10.38 -11.49 -14.52
CA SER A 82 -11.00 -11.71 -15.83
C SER A 82 -12.43 -11.15 -15.88
N PRO A 83 -12.98 -10.89 -17.08
CA PRO A 83 -14.40 -10.57 -17.23
C PRO A 83 -15.33 -11.65 -16.68
N ALA A 84 -14.91 -12.92 -16.70
CA ALA A 84 -15.68 -14.03 -16.14
C ALA A 84 -15.79 -13.93 -14.62
N ASP A 85 -14.74 -13.47 -13.91
CA ASP A 85 -14.79 -13.26 -12.46
C ASP A 85 -15.73 -12.10 -12.11
N ALA A 86 -15.73 -11.02 -12.88
CA ALA A 86 -16.66 -9.91 -12.70
C ALA A 86 -18.12 -10.37 -12.90
N ALA A 87 -18.39 -11.09 -13.97
CA ALA A 87 -19.73 -11.66 -14.22
C ALA A 87 -20.16 -12.65 -13.11
N HIS A 88 -19.25 -13.47 -12.61
CA HIS A 88 -19.53 -14.39 -11.51
C HIS A 88 -19.89 -13.60 -10.23
N PHE A 89 -19.19 -12.51 -9.93
CA PHE A 89 -19.49 -11.63 -8.79
C PHE A 89 -20.87 -10.96 -8.96
N GLU A 90 -21.22 -10.45 -10.14
CA GLU A 90 -22.50 -9.79 -10.41
C GLU A 90 -23.71 -10.74 -10.20
N HIS A 91 -23.50 -12.04 -10.40
CA HIS A 91 -24.55 -13.07 -10.18
C HIS A 91 -24.56 -13.62 -8.75
N ASP A 92 -23.63 -13.21 -7.89
CA ASP A 92 -23.58 -13.68 -6.50
C ASP A 92 -24.76 -13.11 -5.69
N GLN A 93 -25.55 -13.97 -5.08
CA GLN A 93 -26.69 -13.60 -4.26
C GLN A 93 -26.50 -13.92 -2.77
N SER A 94 -25.27 -14.26 -2.37
CA SER A 94 -24.97 -14.65 -1.00
C SER A 94 -25.12 -13.49 0.01
N ASN A 95 -25.05 -12.25 -0.44
CA ASN A 95 -24.97 -11.03 0.38
C ASN A 95 -23.73 -11.07 1.33
N ARG A 96 -22.63 -11.71 0.89
CA ARG A 96 -21.39 -11.85 1.63
C ARG A 96 -20.15 -11.43 0.82
N LYS A 97 -20.36 -11.02 -0.43
CA LYS A 97 -19.31 -10.52 -1.31
C LYS A 97 -19.59 -9.08 -1.66
N PHE A 98 -18.61 -8.21 -1.42
CA PHE A 98 -18.77 -6.76 -1.54
C PHE A 98 -17.59 -6.14 -2.25
N TYR A 99 -17.87 -5.19 -3.13
CA TYR A 99 -16.88 -4.47 -3.93
C TYR A 99 -17.30 -3.03 -4.14
N ASP A 100 -16.40 -2.10 -3.87
CA ASP A 100 -16.59 -0.69 -4.18
C ASP A 100 -15.22 0.03 -4.34
N PRO A 101 -14.82 0.41 -5.56
CA PRO A 101 -13.52 1.04 -5.82
C PRO A 101 -13.44 2.51 -5.37
N ASP A 102 -14.53 3.12 -4.93
CA ASP A 102 -14.54 4.51 -4.48
C ASP A 102 -14.06 4.66 -3.02
N PHE A 103 -13.98 3.55 -2.26
CA PHE A 103 -13.46 3.57 -0.89
C PHE A 103 -11.95 3.79 -0.84
N LYS A 104 -11.52 4.49 0.21
CA LYS A 104 -10.10 4.83 0.44
C LYS A 104 -9.27 3.66 0.94
N SER A 105 -9.92 2.73 1.66
CA SER A 105 -9.33 1.49 2.14
C SER A 105 -10.39 0.39 2.20
N CYS A 106 -9.99 -0.86 2.07
CA CYS A 106 -10.88 -2.00 2.29
C CYS A 106 -11.35 -2.05 3.75
N THR A 107 -10.51 -1.62 4.70
CA THR A 107 -10.88 -1.52 6.13
C THR A 107 -12.08 -0.59 6.34
N SER A 108 -12.10 0.61 5.76
CA SER A 108 -13.25 1.52 5.88
C SER A 108 -14.48 0.99 5.16
N PHE A 109 -14.28 0.32 4.03
CA PHE A 109 -15.37 -0.36 3.32
C PHE A 109 -16.01 -1.47 4.17
N ILE A 110 -15.21 -2.35 4.77
CA ILE A 110 -15.73 -3.37 5.70
C ILE A 110 -16.47 -2.72 6.87
N ALA A 111 -15.93 -1.64 7.46
CA ALA A 111 -16.58 -0.93 8.57
C ALA A 111 -17.96 -0.43 8.20
N MET A 112 -18.11 0.15 7.01
CA MET A 112 -19.40 0.65 6.48
C MET A 112 -20.36 -0.51 6.25
N ILE A 113 -19.97 -1.55 5.51
CA ILE A 113 -20.85 -2.71 5.25
C ILE A 113 -21.26 -3.40 6.55
N ALA A 114 -20.31 -3.64 7.47
CA ALA A 114 -20.59 -4.26 8.76
C ALA A 114 -21.60 -3.46 9.59
N LYS A 115 -21.47 -2.13 9.58
CA LYS A 115 -22.43 -1.25 10.26
C LYS A 115 -23.83 -1.31 9.61
N GLU A 116 -23.91 -1.07 8.30
CA GLU A 116 -25.18 -0.89 7.59
C GLU A 116 -25.96 -2.19 7.40
N ARG A 117 -25.27 -3.28 7.10
CA ARG A 117 -25.90 -4.56 6.78
C ARG A 117 -26.04 -5.47 7.99
N PHE A 118 -25.15 -5.35 8.99
CA PHE A 118 -25.07 -6.32 10.09
C PHE A 118 -25.16 -5.66 11.48
N GLY A 119 -25.33 -4.33 11.55
CA GLY A 119 -25.49 -3.60 12.81
C GLY A 119 -24.25 -3.63 13.71
N PHE A 120 -23.05 -3.77 13.14
CA PHE A 120 -21.79 -3.67 13.86
C PHE A 120 -21.54 -2.22 14.30
N ASP A 121 -20.95 -2.04 15.49
CA ASP A 121 -20.53 -0.72 15.95
C ASP A 121 -19.03 -0.50 15.64
N PRO A 122 -18.67 0.34 14.66
CA PRO A 122 -17.27 0.56 14.29
C PRO A 122 -16.54 1.54 15.22
N ARG A 123 -17.21 2.21 16.17
CA ARG A 123 -16.60 3.20 17.06
C ARG A 123 -15.37 2.68 17.82
N PRO A 124 -15.34 1.44 18.33
CA PRO A 124 -14.16 0.91 19.02
C PRO A 124 -12.92 0.73 18.12
N VAL A 125 -13.08 0.72 16.79
CA VAL A 125 -11.99 0.58 15.80
C VAL A 125 -11.81 1.84 14.95
N ALA A 126 -12.42 2.97 15.34
CA ALA A 126 -12.40 4.20 14.56
C ALA A 126 -10.98 4.75 14.33
N GLU A 127 -10.06 4.58 15.30
CA GLU A 127 -8.65 4.94 15.13
C GLU A 127 -8.01 4.13 14.01
N LEU A 128 -8.20 2.82 14.01
CA LEU A 128 -7.69 1.91 12.98
C LEU A 128 -8.21 2.29 11.60
N VAL A 129 -9.54 2.43 11.46
CA VAL A 129 -10.19 2.80 10.19
C VAL A 129 -9.64 4.12 9.64
N ARG A 130 -9.58 5.15 10.47
CA ARG A 130 -9.04 6.46 10.07
C ARG A 130 -7.59 6.38 9.58
N TRP A 131 -6.73 5.68 10.30
CA TRP A 131 -5.33 5.56 9.90
C TRP A 131 -5.15 4.71 8.66
N THR A 132 -5.98 3.69 8.46
CA THR A 132 -5.94 2.88 7.24
C THR A 132 -6.30 3.72 6.01
N ASP A 133 -7.34 4.54 6.09
CA ASP A 133 -7.67 5.49 5.00
C ASP A 133 -6.54 6.47 4.70
N ILE A 134 -5.86 6.98 5.74
CA ILE A 134 -4.73 7.91 5.55
C ILE A 134 -3.56 7.21 4.86
N VAL A 135 -3.21 5.99 5.29
CA VAL A 135 -2.04 5.25 4.78
C VAL A 135 -2.29 4.78 3.35
N ASP A 136 -3.40 4.11 3.12
CA ASP A 136 -3.72 3.49 1.84
C ASP A 136 -4.07 4.54 0.77
N GLY A 137 -4.91 5.51 1.13
CA GLY A 137 -5.27 6.63 0.27
C GLY A 137 -4.18 7.70 0.14
N ALA A 138 -3.03 7.54 0.81
CA ALA A 138 -1.96 8.55 0.89
C ALA A 138 -2.47 9.94 1.31
N MET A 139 -3.46 10.00 2.21
CA MET A 139 -4.15 11.22 2.64
C MET A 139 -3.48 11.88 3.85
N TYR A 140 -2.16 11.87 3.91
CA TYR A 140 -1.40 12.56 4.95
C TYR A 140 -1.60 14.07 4.86
N GLU A 141 -1.66 14.73 6.00
CA GLU A 141 -1.83 16.18 6.10
C GLU A 141 -0.68 16.93 5.39
N ASP A 142 0.54 16.44 5.56
CA ASP A 142 1.75 17.00 4.97
C ASP A 142 2.85 15.92 4.79
N ALA A 143 3.93 16.30 4.12
CA ALA A 143 5.08 15.42 3.93
C ALA A 143 5.75 15.02 5.26
N LYS A 144 5.68 15.89 6.28
CA LYS A 144 6.23 15.64 7.62
C LYS A 144 5.50 14.48 8.28
N SER A 145 4.16 14.50 8.26
CA SER A 145 3.32 13.43 8.80
C SER A 145 3.61 12.07 8.12
N ALA A 146 3.90 12.11 6.80
CA ALA A 146 4.21 10.90 6.03
C ALA A 146 5.63 10.36 6.27
N VAL A 147 6.58 11.18 6.75
CA VAL A 147 8.02 10.82 6.80
C VAL A 147 8.55 10.69 8.23
N GLU A 148 8.13 11.51 9.19
CA GLU A 148 8.75 11.52 10.52
C GLU A 148 8.37 10.33 11.42
N MET A 149 7.47 9.46 10.98
CA MET A 149 7.08 8.23 11.72
C MET A 149 6.61 8.49 13.17
N GLN A 150 5.97 9.65 13.43
CA GLN A 150 5.52 10.00 14.78
C GLN A 150 4.30 9.18 15.21
N ALA A 151 3.34 9.00 14.29
CA ALA A 151 2.12 8.29 14.61
C ALA A 151 2.36 6.77 14.78
N PRO A 152 1.71 6.13 15.76
CA PRO A 152 1.78 4.67 15.94
C PRO A 152 1.46 3.87 14.67
N ALA A 153 0.45 4.30 13.90
CA ALA A 153 0.09 3.67 12.64
C ALA A 153 1.24 3.63 11.64
N MET A 154 2.03 4.70 11.52
CA MET A 154 3.17 4.77 10.60
C MET A 154 4.27 3.77 10.95
N LYS A 155 4.53 3.60 12.26
CA LYS A 155 5.50 2.61 12.76
C LYS A 155 5.00 1.18 12.53
N LEU A 156 3.71 0.93 12.75
CA LEU A 156 3.09 -0.37 12.48
C LEU A 156 3.10 -0.69 10.98
N THR A 157 2.77 0.27 10.12
CA THR A 157 2.87 0.13 8.65
C THR A 157 4.28 -0.28 8.25
N MET A 158 5.30 0.44 8.74
CA MET A 158 6.70 0.11 8.46
C MET A 158 7.05 -1.31 8.92
N ALA A 159 6.63 -1.73 10.12
CA ALA A 159 6.90 -3.05 10.66
C ALA A 159 6.19 -4.16 9.85
N ILE A 160 4.93 -3.95 9.46
CA ILE A 160 4.14 -4.89 8.65
C ILE A 160 4.77 -5.07 7.26
N GLU A 161 5.08 -3.98 6.57
CA GLU A 161 5.64 -4.00 5.22
C GLU A 161 7.05 -4.61 5.16
N ALA A 162 7.88 -4.32 6.15
CA ALA A 162 9.28 -4.75 6.19
C ALA A 162 9.49 -6.13 6.80
N SER A 163 8.49 -6.72 7.46
CA SER A 163 8.68 -7.99 8.17
C SER A 163 9.06 -9.12 7.24
N SER A 164 10.12 -9.85 7.58
CA SER A 164 10.52 -11.11 6.95
C SER A 164 9.94 -12.34 7.66
N ASP A 165 9.46 -12.17 8.90
CA ASP A 165 8.79 -13.25 9.63
C ASP A 165 7.37 -13.46 9.10
N ARG A 166 7.10 -14.66 8.60
CA ARG A 166 5.80 -15.09 8.06
C ARG A 166 4.66 -15.04 9.08
N ASN A 167 4.97 -15.03 10.36
CA ASN A 167 3.98 -15.00 11.44
C ASN A 167 3.76 -13.61 12.00
N PHE A 168 4.62 -12.64 11.66
CA PHE A 168 4.54 -11.30 12.23
C PHE A 168 3.14 -10.68 12.01
N VAL A 169 2.71 -10.57 10.76
CA VAL A 169 1.41 -9.95 10.43
C VAL A 169 0.25 -10.75 11.04
N LYS A 170 0.31 -12.10 10.99
CA LYS A 170 -0.69 -12.98 11.61
C LYS A 170 -0.85 -12.73 13.12
N ASN A 171 0.26 -12.41 13.81
CA ASN A 171 0.24 -12.11 15.24
C ASN A 171 -0.23 -10.66 15.52
N VAL A 172 -0.02 -9.74 14.58
CA VAL A 172 -0.49 -8.35 14.69
C VAL A 172 -2.00 -8.22 14.45
N ILE A 173 -2.58 -8.99 13.52
CA ILE A 173 -4.00 -8.90 13.16
C ILE A 173 -4.94 -8.99 14.38
N PRO A 174 -4.84 -9.98 15.28
CA PRO A 174 -5.70 -10.03 16.46
C PRO A 174 -5.54 -8.83 17.39
N LEU A 175 -4.34 -8.25 17.45
CA LEU A 175 -4.09 -7.06 18.26
C LEU A 175 -4.76 -5.82 17.67
N LEU A 176 -4.68 -5.63 16.35
CA LEU A 176 -5.36 -4.54 15.64
C LEU A 176 -6.88 -4.55 15.87
N ALA A 177 -7.47 -5.72 16.06
CA ALA A 177 -8.90 -5.86 16.28
C ALA A 177 -9.37 -5.29 17.64
N TYR A 178 -8.51 -5.32 18.67
CA TYR A 178 -8.94 -5.08 20.06
C TYR A 178 -8.10 -4.10 20.86
N ASN A 179 -6.95 -3.64 20.34
CA ASN A 179 -6.04 -2.77 21.07
C ASN A 179 -5.86 -1.42 20.36
N PRO A 180 -5.62 -0.33 21.09
CA PRO A 180 -5.17 0.92 20.50
C PRO A 180 -3.80 0.74 19.84
N LEU A 181 -3.56 1.43 18.72
CA LEU A 181 -2.36 1.25 17.91
C LEU A 181 -1.06 1.49 18.71
N ALA A 182 -1.07 2.44 19.64
CA ALA A 182 0.07 2.70 20.50
C ALA A 182 0.42 1.49 21.40
N GLY A 183 -0.57 0.81 21.95
CA GLY A 183 -0.36 -0.37 22.80
C GLY A 183 0.17 -1.58 22.03
N ILE A 184 -0.06 -1.65 20.70
CA ILE A 184 0.50 -2.71 19.85
C ILE A 184 2.02 -2.53 19.70
N LEU A 185 2.51 -1.29 19.64
CA LEU A 185 3.95 -1.00 19.54
C LEU A 185 4.73 -1.48 20.79
N GLU A 186 4.07 -1.61 21.94
CA GLU A 186 4.66 -2.07 23.18
C GLU A 186 4.80 -3.61 23.26
N GLN A 187 4.18 -4.34 22.32
CA GLN A 187 4.31 -5.78 22.27
C GLN A 187 5.77 -6.19 21.97
N PRO A 188 6.37 -7.10 22.75
CA PRO A 188 7.80 -7.41 22.64
C PRO A 188 8.28 -7.74 21.23
N PHE A 189 7.47 -8.51 20.47
CA PHE A 189 7.82 -8.90 19.10
C PHE A 189 7.70 -7.73 18.10
N VAL A 190 6.86 -6.73 18.36
CA VAL A 190 6.75 -5.49 17.57
C VAL A 190 7.87 -4.53 17.95
N ALA A 191 8.06 -4.29 19.25
CA ALA A 191 9.10 -3.41 19.76
C ALA A 191 10.51 -3.83 19.30
N ALA A 192 10.77 -5.13 19.18
CA ALA A 192 12.07 -5.66 18.77
C ALA A 192 12.43 -5.36 17.32
N VAL A 193 11.46 -5.24 16.40
CA VAL A 193 11.74 -5.01 14.97
C VAL A 193 11.83 -3.53 14.60
N LEU A 194 11.33 -2.63 15.44
CA LEU A 194 11.24 -1.20 15.10
C LEU A 194 12.59 -0.47 15.07
N PRO A 195 13.52 -0.64 16.04
CA PRO A 195 14.75 0.15 16.05
C PRO A 195 15.56 0.07 14.75
N PRO A 196 15.90 -1.11 14.20
CA PRO A 196 16.66 -1.19 12.95
C PRO A 196 15.88 -0.66 11.75
N LEU A 197 14.54 -0.71 11.77
CA LEU A 197 13.72 -0.16 10.69
C LEU A 197 13.73 1.37 10.72
N LEU A 198 13.61 1.97 11.90
CA LEU A 198 13.67 3.41 12.09
C LEU A 198 15.06 3.96 11.75
N GLU A 199 16.13 3.26 12.15
CA GLU A 199 17.50 3.62 11.80
C GLU A 199 17.70 3.62 10.28
N ARG A 200 17.27 2.55 9.60
CA ARG A 200 17.33 2.48 8.12
C ARG A 200 16.51 3.58 7.46
N HIS A 201 15.36 3.93 8.02
CA HIS A 201 14.54 5.03 7.52
C HIS A 201 15.25 6.39 7.66
N GLN A 202 15.87 6.66 8.81
CA GLN A 202 16.66 7.87 9.02
C GLN A 202 17.86 7.94 8.07
N LEU A 203 18.55 6.81 7.86
CA LEU A 203 19.61 6.71 6.88
C LEU A 203 19.12 7.04 5.46
N SER A 204 17.93 6.54 5.09
CA SER A 204 17.32 6.86 3.78
C SER A 204 17.03 8.36 3.62
N ILE A 205 16.58 9.04 4.68
CA ILE A 205 16.38 10.49 4.67
C ILE A 205 17.70 11.21 4.45
N GLU A 206 18.77 10.80 5.15
CA GLU A 206 20.08 11.44 5.04
C GLU A 206 20.72 11.20 3.66
N ILE A 207 20.62 10.01 3.13
CA ILE A 207 21.08 9.69 1.76
C ILE A 207 20.36 10.57 0.74
N LEU A 208 19.05 10.65 0.80
CA LEU A 208 18.28 11.46 -0.14
C LEU A 208 18.56 12.95 0.05
N ARG A 209 18.79 13.45 1.27
CA ARG A 209 19.22 14.83 1.52
C ARG A 209 20.50 15.19 0.78
N GLN A 210 21.46 14.25 0.71
CA GLN A 210 22.74 14.46 0.03
C GLN A 210 22.68 14.28 -1.48
N ARG A 211 21.71 13.50 -1.97
CA ARG A 211 21.63 13.09 -3.38
C ARG A 211 20.55 13.79 -4.19
N THR A 212 19.57 14.42 -3.53
CA THR A 212 18.49 15.13 -4.25
C THR A 212 18.99 16.48 -4.77
N GLU A 213 18.71 16.72 -6.04
CA GLU A 213 18.82 18.03 -6.70
C GLU A 213 17.42 18.51 -7.06
N GLU A 214 17.04 19.69 -6.57
CA GLU A 214 15.79 20.36 -6.97
C GLU A 214 16.13 21.49 -7.94
N LYS A 215 15.47 21.50 -9.09
CA LYS A 215 15.56 22.57 -10.08
C LYS A 215 14.24 22.70 -10.82
N ASP A 216 13.78 23.95 -10.98
CA ASP A 216 12.54 24.30 -11.70
C ASP A 216 11.33 23.49 -11.19
N GLY A 217 11.21 23.29 -9.89
CA GLY A 217 10.10 22.55 -9.26
C GLY A 217 10.17 21.02 -9.44
N THR A 218 11.29 20.49 -9.91
CA THR A 218 11.48 19.06 -10.16
C THR A 218 12.69 18.53 -9.40
N ILE A 219 12.48 17.51 -8.58
CA ILE A 219 13.51 16.80 -7.81
C ILE A 219 14.04 15.66 -8.66
N PHE A 220 15.37 15.52 -8.67
CA PHE A 220 16.04 14.37 -9.26
C PHE A 220 17.06 13.78 -8.27
N PHE A 221 17.17 12.46 -8.23
CA PHE A 221 18.24 11.74 -7.52
C PHE A 221 18.53 10.39 -8.14
N ASP A 222 19.79 9.96 -8.01
CA ASP A 222 20.29 8.64 -8.41
C ASP A 222 20.97 7.98 -7.21
N ILE A 223 20.42 6.83 -6.78
CA ILE A 223 20.95 5.98 -5.70
C ILE A 223 21.26 4.57 -6.21
N THR A 224 21.52 4.42 -7.50
CA THR A 224 21.82 3.11 -8.13
C THR A 224 23.16 2.52 -7.72
N ASP A 225 24.04 3.31 -7.13
CA ASP A 225 25.32 2.90 -6.54
C ASP A 225 25.18 2.34 -5.12
N LEU A 226 24.00 2.46 -4.51
CA LEU A 226 23.70 1.94 -3.20
C LEU A 226 22.85 0.67 -3.34
N ASP A 227 23.19 -0.36 -2.56
CA ASP A 227 22.41 -1.60 -2.48
C ASP A 227 21.21 -1.37 -1.54
N GLN A 228 20.42 -0.34 -1.87
CA GLN A 228 19.28 0.08 -1.07
C GLN A 228 18.01 0.03 -1.91
N GLU A 229 17.24 -1.02 -1.73
CA GLU A 229 15.90 -1.14 -2.29
C GLU A 229 14.85 -0.67 -1.30
N GLY A 230 14.04 0.27 -1.74
CA GLY A 230 12.91 0.78 -0.97
C GLY A 230 13.28 1.92 -0.01
N TYR A 231 12.67 3.06 -0.26
CA TYR A 231 12.67 4.24 0.61
C TYR A 231 11.23 4.79 0.66
N ASN A 232 10.90 5.55 1.69
CA ASN A 232 9.60 6.21 1.76
C ASN A 232 9.48 7.24 0.62
N LYS A 233 8.53 7.03 -0.28
CA LYS A 233 8.31 7.81 -1.50
C LYS A 233 8.05 9.30 -1.26
N PHE A 234 7.73 9.69 -0.04
CA PHE A 234 7.46 11.08 0.33
C PHE A 234 8.69 11.84 0.84
N ILE A 235 9.83 11.16 1.09
CA ILE A 235 11.06 11.82 1.53
C ILE A 235 11.50 12.95 0.57
N PRO A 236 11.48 12.82 -0.77
CA PRO A 236 11.84 13.92 -1.65
C PRO A 236 11.01 15.19 -1.40
N TYR A 237 9.72 15.05 -1.19
CA TYR A 237 8.81 16.20 -0.93
C TYR A 237 8.96 16.75 0.49
N TYR A 238 9.36 15.93 1.44
CA TYR A 238 9.74 16.37 2.80
C TYR A 238 10.99 17.26 2.78
N LEU A 239 11.96 16.91 1.94
CA LEU A 239 13.21 17.66 1.78
C LEU A 239 13.03 18.92 0.91
N HIS A 240 12.13 18.88 -0.07
CA HIS A 240 11.86 19.94 -1.03
C HIS A 240 10.35 20.22 -1.16
N PRO A 241 9.73 20.86 -0.15
CA PRO A 241 8.27 21.00 -0.05
C PRO A 241 7.63 21.83 -1.18
N ASP A 242 8.36 22.75 -1.79
CA ASP A 242 7.86 23.59 -2.89
C ASP A 242 7.98 22.94 -4.28
N SER A 243 8.50 21.71 -4.36
CA SER A 243 8.59 20.95 -5.60
C SER A 243 7.21 20.50 -6.11
N VAL A 244 7.15 20.20 -7.41
CA VAL A 244 5.95 19.66 -8.08
C VAL A 244 6.13 18.18 -8.40
N TYR A 245 7.33 17.81 -8.86
CA TYR A 245 7.63 16.44 -9.29
C TYR A 245 8.89 15.88 -8.64
N SER A 246 8.99 14.57 -8.60
CA SER A 246 10.17 13.84 -8.15
C SER A 246 10.45 12.68 -9.09
N ILE A 247 11.71 12.54 -9.52
CA ILE A 247 12.23 11.42 -10.29
C ILE A 247 13.40 10.80 -9.53
N GLY A 248 13.30 9.51 -9.23
CA GLY A 248 14.34 8.77 -8.52
C GLY A 248 14.77 7.52 -9.24
N LEU A 249 16.09 7.29 -9.34
CA LEU A 249 16.67 6.03 -9.78
C LEU A 249 17.12 5.22 -8.58
N SER A 250 16.75 3.95 -8.56
CA SER A 250 17.20 2.97 -7.58
C SER A 250 17.56 1.66 -8.27
N LYS A 251 18.36 0.84 -7.63
CA LYS A 251 18.78 -0.46 -8.14
C LYS A 251 18.58 -1.53 -7.09
N SER A 252 18.13 -2.69 -7.51
CA SER A 252 18.04 -3.90 -6.70
C SER A 252 18.75 -5.07 -7.40
N SER A 253 18.75 -6.23 -6.78
CA SER A 253 19.33 -7.44 -7.34
C SER A 253 18.68 -7.92 -8.64
N PHE A 254 17.46 -7.45 -8.95
CA PHE A 254 16.68 -7.94 -10.09
C PHE A 254 16.24 -6.85 -11.09
N ARG A 255 16.41 -5.54 -10.78
CA ARG A 255 16.06 -4.44 -11.69
C ARG A 255 16.74 -3.12 -11.35
N VAL A 256 16.75 -2.22 -12.34
CA VAL A 256 16.91 -0.78 -12.14
C VAL A 256 15.53 -0.13 -12.30
N LYS A 257 15.12 0.69 -11.33
CA LYS A 257 13.80 1.31 -11.30
C LYS A 257 13.93 2.83 -11.43
N VAL A 258 13.16 3.42 -12.36
CA VAL A 258 12.86 4.84 -12.40
C VAL A 258 11.49 5.04 -11.77
N SER A 259 11.44 5.76 -10.65
CA SER A 259 10.20 6.15 -9.98
C SER A 259 9.89 7.60 -10.31
N VAL A 260 8.65 7.88 -10.70
CA VAL A 260 8.18 9.23 -11.04
C VAL A 260 6.95 9.54 -10.21
N GLY A 261 6.93 10.70 -9.55
CA GLY A 261 5.81 11.09 -8.69
C GLY A 261 5.53 12.57 -8.73
N SER A 262 4.31 12.96 -8.37
CA SER A 262 3.94 14.35 -8.10
C SER A 262 3.79 14.59 -6.61
N ASN A 263 4.12 15.79 -6.16
CA ASN A 263 3.99 16.23 -4.77
C ASN A 263 2.49 16.42 -4.43
N PRO A 264 1.92 15.63 -3.52
CA PRO A 264 0.50 15.77 -3.15
C PRO A 264 0.18 17.11 -2.48
N TRP A 265 1.19 17.76 -1.91
CA TRP A 265 1.06 19.02 -1.16
C TRP A 265 1.58 20.23 -1.94
N SER A 266 1.89 20.07 -3.22
CA SER A 266 2.38 21.18 -4.05
C SER A 266 1.33 22.27 -4.17
N LYS A 267 1.78 23.51 -4.02
CA LYS A 267 0.94 24.70 -4.30
C LYS A 267 0.66 24.88 -5.79
N ARG A 268 1.50 24.30 -6.65
CA ARG A 268 1.35 24.31 -8.12
C ARG A 268 0.72 22.99 -8.54
N GLU A 269 -0.30 23.05 -9.38
CA GLU A 269 -1.00 21.86 -9.87
C GLU A 269 -0.11 21.08 -10.85
N PRO A 270 0.14 19.77 -10.61
CA PRO A 270 0.83 18.92 -11.57
C PRO A 270 -0.04 18.71 -12.81
N THR A 271 0.43 19.09 -13.99
CA THR A 271 -0.32 19.06 -15.25
C THR A 271 0.00 17.85 -16.13
N VAL A 272 1.12 17.15 -15.85
CA VAL A 272 1.57 16.02 -16.65
C VAL A 272 1.00 14.72 -16.09
N ASN A 273 0.42 13.89 -16.98
CA ASN A 273 0.00 12.53 -16.63
C ASN A 273 1.22 11.60 -16.61
N LEU A 274 1.66 11.23 -15.40
CA LEU A 274 2.90 10.47 -15.19
C LEU A 274 2.80 9.02 -15.68
N ALA A 275 1.60 8.41 -15.70
CA ALA A 275 1.41 7.09 -16.29
C ALA A 275 1.80 7.09 -17.77
N ARG A 276 1.28 8.08 -18.54
CA ARG A 276 1.60 8.20 -19.98
C ARG A 276 3.08 8.47 -20.24
N VAL A 277 3.73 9.21 -19.33
CA VAL A 277 5.19 9.40 -19.42
C VAL A 277 5.90 8.06 -19.26
N CYS A 278 5.56 7.27 -18.24
CA CYS A 278 6.19 5.98 -17.98
C CYS A 278 5.89 4.94 -19.08
N GLU A 279 4.69 4.93 -19.66
CA GLU A 279 4.28 4.03 -20.72
C GLU A 279 5.18 4.12 -21.97
N ARG A 280 5.71 5.29 -22.29
CA ARG A 280 6.67 5.50 -23.39
C ARG A 280 7.95 4.68 -23.25
N TYR A 281 8.29 4.31 -22.02
CA TYR A 281 9.48 3.52 -21.69
C TYR A 281 9.14 2.10 -21.22
N GLY A 282 7.92 1.62 -21.51
CA GLY A 282 7.47 0.29 -21.09
C GLY A 282 7.09 0.16 -19.62
N GLY A 283 6.91 1.27 -18.93
CA GLY A 283 6.42 1.33 -17.55
C GLY A 283 4.91 1.54 -17.47
N GLY A 284 4.45 2.01 -16.32
CA GLY A 284 3.04 2.32 -16.08
C GLY A 284 2.81 3.05 -14.77
N GLY A 285 1.54 3.21 -14.39
CA GLY A 285 1.16 3.88 -13.14
C GLY A 285 -0.21 4.53 -13.23
N HIS A 286 -0.37 5.61 -12.46
CA HIS A 286 -1.53 6.48 -12.45
C HIS A 286 -1.13 7.91 -12.85
N ALA A 287 -2.11 8.79 -13.02
CA ALA A 287 -1.85 10.18 -13.44
C ALA A 287 -0.82 10.92 -12.56
N ARG A 288 -0.75 10.59 -11.26
CA ARG A 288 0.10 11.26 -10.26
C ARG A 288 1.37 10.49 -9.88
N VAL A 289 1.50 9.22 -10.28
CA VAL A 289 2.65 8.37 -9.93
C VAL A 289 2.86 7.31 -10.98
N GLY A 290 4.13 7.04 -11.33
CA GLY A 290 4.48 5.99 -12.26
C GLY A 290 5.85 5.39 -11.96
N ALA A 291 6.12 4.26 -12.60
CA ALA A 291 7.41 3.61 -12.52
C ALA A 291 7.77 2.89 -13.82
N ILE A 292 9.07 2.80 -14.07
CA ILE A 292 9.64 2.06 -15.18
C ILE A 292 10.65 1.08 -14.61
N SER A 293 10.61 -0.18 -15.05
CA SER A 293 11.56 -1.20 -14.64
C SER A 293 12.46 -1.57 -15.82
N PHE A 294 13.77 -1.51 -15.61
CA PHE A 294 14.79 -1.92 -16.56
C PHE A 294 15.52 -3.14 -16.01
N GLU A 295 16.10 -3.94 -16.89
CA GLU A 295 17.01 -5.03 -16.50
C GLU A 295 18.22 -4.47 -15.74
N VAL A 296 18.81 -5.28 -14.86
CA VAL A 296 19.95 -4.86 -13.98
C VAL A 296 21.13 -4.30 -14.78
N ASN A 297 21.35 -4.81 -16.00
CA ASN A 297 22.43 -4.38 -16.91
C ASN A 297 22.08 -3.15 -17.76
N GLN A 298 20.86 -2.61 -17.66
CA GLN A 298 20.37 -1.47 -18.44
C GLN A 298 20.43 -0.14 -17.68
N SER A 299 21.37 0.03 -16.75
CA SER A 299 21.47 1.24 -15.92
C SER A 299 21.64 2.52 -16.73
N GLU A 300 22.36 2.48 -17.87
CA GLU A 300 22.52 3.65 -18.74
C GLU A 300 21.21 4.03 -19.45
N ALA A 301 20.45 3.05 -19.94
CA ALA A 301 19.13 3.29 -20.53
C ALA A 301 18.17 3.88 -19.50
N ALA A 302 18.19 3.40 -18.26
CA ALA A 302 17.39 3.94 -17.17
C ALA A 302 17.76 5.39 -16.85
N ARG A 303 19.08 5.72 -16.79
CA ARG A 303 19.54 7.11 -16.59
C ARG A 303 19.11 8.04 -17.71
N LYS A 304 19.24 7.59 -18.97
CA LYS A 304 18.79 8.36 -20.13
C LYS A 304 17.30 8.65 -20.06
N ALA A 305 16.47 7.64 -19.82
CA ALA A 305 15.02 7.80 -19.66
C ALA A 305 14.68 8.78 -18.53
N ALA A 306 15.35 8.64 -17.37
CA ALA A 306 15.14 9.55 -16.25
C ALA A 306 15.50 11.00 -16.58
N GLN A 307 16.61 11.25 -17.29
CA GLN A 307 17.01 12.59 -17.72
C GLN A 307 16.02 13.22 -18.69
N GLU A 308 15.55 12.46 -19.68
CA GLU A 308 14.51 12.92 -20.63
C GLU A 308 13.22 13.30 -19.90
N ILE A 309 12.79 12.48 -18.92
CA ILE A 309 11.62 12.75 -18.08
C ILE A 309 11.85 14.01 -17.21
N VAL A 310 13.01 14.15 -16.61
CA VAL A 310 13.36 15.35 -15.81
C VAL A 310 13.22 16.63 -16.63
N GLU A 311 13.78 16.67 -17.85
CA GLU A 311 13.69 17.85 -18.71
C GLU A 311 12.26 18.16 -19.15
N GLU A 312 11.46 17.13 -19.47
CA GLU A 312 10.04 17.30 -19.80
C GLU A 312 9.26 17.91 -18.62
N LEU A 313 9.44 17.36 -17.40
CA LEU A 313 8.73 17.84 -16.22
C LEU A 313 9.19 19.24 -15.81
N ARG A 314 10.49 19.55 -15.89
CA ARG A 314 11.00 20.92 -15.71
C ARG A 314 10.38 21.91 -16.69
N ALA A 315 10.28 21.53 -17.96
CA ALA A 315 9.67 22.36 -18.99
C ALA A 315 8.18 22.64 -18.68
N SER A 316 7.43 21.61 -18.24
CA SER A 316 6.02 21.78 -17.89
C SER A 316 5.81 22.73 -16.71
N VAL A 317 6.70 22.73 -15.72
CA VAL A 317 6.62 23.62 -14.56
C VAL A 317 6.97 25.07 -14.95
N ARG A 318 8.00 25.27 -15.80
CA ARG A 318 8.35 26.61 -16.30
C ARG A 318 7.24 27.26 -17.13
N GLN A 319 6.42 26.48 -17.83
CA GLN A 319 5.28 27.02 -18.60
C GLN A 319 4.12 27.50 -17.73
N GLN A 320 4.12 27.17 -16.45
CA GLN A 320 3.10 27.62 -15.48
C GLN A 320 3.53 28.88 -14.70
N SER A 321 4.78 29.29 -14.82
CA SER A 321 5.37 30.47 -14.18
C SER A 321 5.30 31.67 -15.09
#